data_ef5ab0c89181d1270ae06af7f9fea4b3
#
_entry.id   ef5ab0c89181d1270ae06af7f9fea4b3
#
_cell.length_a   1.000
_cell.length_b   1.000
_cell.length_c   1.000
_cell.angle_alpha   90.00
_cell.angle_beta   90.00
_cell.angle_gamma   90.00
#
_symmetry.space_group_name_H-M   'P 1'
#
loop_
_entity.id
_entity.type
_entity.pdbx_description
1 polymer ?
#
loop_
_entity_poly.entity_id
_entity_poly.type
_entity_poly.pdbx_seq_one_letter_code
_entity_poly.pdbx_strand_id
1 'polypeptide(L)'
;MRMWGTIGWIAVGWMVTFMRSQWQTADWTGGSDLLMFAAVASIIMGVYCLTLPKTPPVASQKSPLAFLEALSLLKDRNFLIFMMASFVVTTELQFYYIPTAPFLLDMGAEEAWLTAIKTVAQIAEVVVLLFLLHISIQKLGVRLTMVIGILAWPIRYFLFMVPSLPVIVTSLTLHGFGYAFFFVTSQIYVNMKASDDMRASAQAMLTFFTLGVGNYLGTLFTGYIWDTFKLADGTTVWWKFFLVPAVLCTVMAFVFLFFFKDDHEATEAELKSV
;
A
#
# COMPACT_ATOMS: atom_id res chain seq x y z
N MET A 1 11.19 3.15 11.62
CA MET A 1 12.06 3.32 10.42
C MET A 1 11.27 3.57 9.13
N ARG A 2 10.09 2.98 8.94
CA ARG A 2 9.27 3.10 7.72
C ARG A 2 8.86 4.55 7.38
N MET A 3 8.55 5.36 8.37
CA MET A 3 8.15 6.76 8.23
C MET A 3 9.13 7.61 7.41
N TRP A 4 10.44 7.36 7.51
CA TRP A 4 11.45 8.10 6.72
C TRP A 4 11.30 7.86 5.21
N GLY A 5 10.89 6.66 4.81
CA GLY A 5 10.58 6.38 3.40
C GLY A 5 9.37 7.18 2.91
N THR A 6 8.32 7.28 3.71
CA THR A 6 7.12 8.08 3.39
C THR A 6 7.44 9.58 3.32
N ILE A 7 8.26 10.10 4.26
CA ILE A 7 8.75 11.48 4.23
C ILE A 7 9.58 11.73 2.95
N GLY A 8 10.47 10.80 2.60
CA GLY A 8 11.25 10.88 1.36
C GLY A 8 10.36 10.94 0.12
N TRP A 9 9.30 10.13 0.07
CA TRP A 9 8.32 10.17 -1.02
C TRP A 9 7.64 11.54 -1.12
N ILE A 10 7.20 12.11 -0.01
CA ILE A 10 6.59 13.45 0.03
C ILE A 10 7.56 14.50 -0.49
N ALA A 11 8.81 14.50 0.00
CA ALA A 11 9.84 15.45 -0.40
C ALA A 11 10.12 15.38 -1.91
N VAL A 12 10.28 14.18 -2.46
CA VAL A 12 10.49 13.97 -3.90
C VAL A 12 9.26 14.39 -4.70
N GLY A 13 8.04 14.09 -4.22
CA GLY A 13 6.80 14.50 -4.89
C GLY A 13 6.71 16.01 -5.05
N TRP A 14 7.00 16.77 -4.01
CA TRP A 14 7.00 18.23 -4.06
C TRP A 14 8.14 18.78 -4.90
N MET A 15 9.31 18.17 -4.86
CA MET A 15 10.45 18.57 -5.70
C MET A 15 10.13 18.37 -7.18
N VAL A 16 9.55 17.24 -7.58
CA VAL A 16 9.12 16.99 -8.97
C VAL A 16 8.06 18.02 -9.39
N THR A 17 7.08 18.30 -8.50
CA THR A 17 6.07 19.33 -8.78
C THR A 17 6.71 20.69 -9.02
N PHE A 18 7.65 21.10 -8.17
CA PHE A 18 8.38 22.35 -8.34
C PHE A 18 9.16 22.39 -9.67
N MET A 19 9.88 21.31 -10.00
CA MET A 19 10.64 21.22 -11.25
C MET A 19 9.72 21.33 -12.49
N ARG A 20 8.58 20.63 -12.48
CA ARG A 20 7.63 20.67 -13.60
C ARG A 20 6.88 22.00 -13.71
N SER A 21 6.50 22.61 -12.57
CA SER A 21 5.75 23.88 -12.59
C SER A 21 6.62 25.11 -12.88
N GLN A 22 7.85 25.17 -12.34
CA GLN A 22 8.73 26.33 -12.48
C GLN A 22 9.69 26.21 -13.64
N TRP A 23 10.23 25.02 -13.91
CA TRP A 23 11.26 24.81 -14.93
C TRP A 23 10.74 24.05 -16.14
N GLN A 24 9.46 23.66 -16.15
CA GLN A 24 8.81 22.94 -17.25
C GLN A 24 9.63 21.75 -17.75
N THR A 25 10.18 20.97 -16.79
CA THR A 25 11.13 19.88 -17.10
C THR A 25 10.54 18.82 -18.01
N ALA A 26 9.23 18.57 -17.93
CA ALA A 26 8.56 17.62 -18.80
C ALA A 26 8.63 18.02 -20.27
N ASP A 27 8.58 19.31 -20.58
CA ASP A 27 8.52 19.83 -21.97
C ASP A 27 9.84 19.58 -22.69
N TRP A 28 10.98 19.92 -22.06
CA TRP A 28 12.28 19.78 -22.71
C TRP A 28 12.89 18.38 -22.58
N THR A 29 12.39 17.53 -21.69
CA THR A 29 12.81 16.12 -21.57
C THR A 29 11.90 15.15 -22.33
N GLY A 30 10.80 15.65 -22.94
CA GLY A 30 9.78 14.80 -23.56
C GLY A 30 9.10 13.86 -22.54
N GLY A 31 8.95 14.30 -21.29
CA GLY A 31 8.35 13.51 -20.21
C GLY A 31 9.27 12.49 -19.55
N SER A 32 10.55 12.41 -19.94
CA SER A 32 11.52 11.48 -19.35
C SER A 32 12.18 11.99 -18.04
N ASP A 33 11.84 13.20 -17.59
CA ASP A 33 12.37 13.85 -16.39
C ASP A 33 12.31 12.95 -15.14
N LEU A 34 11.20 12.26 -14.93
CA LEU A 34 11.03 11.35 -13.79
C LEU A 34 12.01 10.17 -13.85
N LEU A 35 12.23 9.60 -15.04
CA LEU A 35 13.16 8.47 -15.22
C LEU A 35 14.61 8.92 -15.03
N MET A 36 14.97 10.08 -15.56
CA MET A 36 16.29 10.66 -15.38
C MET A 36 16.58 10.93 -13.90
N PHE A 37 15.58 11.47 -13.20
CA PHE A 37 15.67 11.73 -11.76
C PHE A 37 15.84 10.43 -10.95
N ALA A 38 15.03 9.42 -11.25
CA ALA A 38 15.13 8.11 -10.62
C ALA A 38 16.50 7.46 -10.86
N ALA A 39 17.05 7.58 -12.08
CA ALA A 39 18.38 7.08 -12.43
C ALA A 39 19.48 7.73 -11.59
N VAL A 40 19.47 9.06 -11.48
CA VAL A 40 20.45 9.83 -10.67
C VAL A 40 20.34 9.43 -9.19
N ALA A 41 19.12 9.41 -8.64
CA ALA A 41 18.89 9.01 -7.26
C ALA A 41 19.36 7.56 -6.96
N SER A 42 19.15 6.64 -7.91
CA SER A 42 19.60 5.25 -7.80
C SER A 42 21.12 5.13 -7.81
N ILE A 43 21.81 5.91 -8.65
CA ILE A 43 23.28 5.94 -8.66
C ILE A 43 23.81 6.46 -7.32
N ILE A 44 23.26 7.57 -6.81
CA ILE A 44 23.65 8.14 -5.51
C ILE A 44 23.42 7.10 -4.40
N MET A 45 22.27 6.44 -4.40
CA MET A 45 21.98 5.38 -3.41
C MET A 45 22.94 4.21 -3.53
N GLY A 46 23.29 3.78 -4.76
CA GLY A 46 24.28 2.73 -4.99
C GLY A 46 25.65 3.07 -4.41
N VAL A 47 26.13 4.30 -4.64
CA VAL A 47 27.39 4.80 -4.04
C VAL A 47 27.29 4.86 -2.52
N TYR A 48 26.18 5.36 -1.98
CA TYR A 48 25.94 5.41 -0.54
C TYR A 48 25.96 4.02 0.11
N CYS A 49 25.41 2.99 -0.55
CA CYS A 49 25.42 1.62 -0.04
C CYS A 49 26.84 1.08 0.19
N LEU A 50 27.86 1.56 -0.53
CA LEU A 50 29.26 1.16 -0.32
C LEU A 50 29.83 1.68 1.02
N THR A 51 29.22 2.70 1.60
CA THR A 51 29.63 3.28 2.90
C THR A 51 28.96 2.64 4.10
N LEU A 52 27.97 1.77 3.88
CA LEU A 52 27.22 1.13 4.97
C LEU A 52 28.09 0.13 5.74
N PRO A 53 27.90 0.00 7.07
CA PRO A 53 28.63 -0.97 7.86
C PRO A 53 28.29 -2.40 7.43
N LYS A 54 29.29 -3.27 7.49
CA LYS A 54 29.10 -4.69 7.18
C LYS A 54 28.19 -5.34 8.23
N THR A 55 27.03 -5.79 7.81
CA THR A 55 26.10 -6.56 8.65
C THR A 55 26.02 -8.00 8.13
N PRO A 56 26.95 -8.88 8.57
CA PRO A 56 26.92 -10.27 8.12
C PRO A 56 25.61 -10.94 8.56
N PRO A 57 25.02 -11.81 7.72
CA PRO A 57 23.85 -12.57 8.11
C PRO A 57 24.18 -13.42 9.33
N VAL A 58 23.23 -13.50 10.27
CA VAL A 58 23.35 -14.45 11.39
C VAL A 58 23.39 -15.85 10.77
N ALA A 59 24.44 -16.62 11.06
CA ALA A 59 24.55 -18.01 10.64
C ALA A 59 23.42 -18.81 11.35
N SER A 60 22.26 -18.90 10.72
CA SER A 60 21.20 -19.74 11.22
C SER A 60 21.46 -21.16 10.73
N GLN A 61 21.42 -22.13 11.64
CA GLN A 61 21.43 -23.57 11.30
C GLN A 61 20.11 -24.01 10.62
N LYS A 62 19.33 -23.06 10.08
CA LYS A 62 17.98 -23.32 9.56
C LYS A 62 18.04 -23.93 8.18
N SER A 63 17.11 -24.86 7.98
CA SER A 63 16.83 -25.48 6.69
C SER A 63 16.71 -24.42 5.59
N PRO A 64 17.29 -24.64 4.39
CA PRO A 64 17.02 -23.84 3.21
C PRO A 64 15.51 -23.72 2.87
N LEU A 65 14.70 -24.61 3.44
CA LEU A 65 13.26 -24.70 3.26
C LEU A 65 12.45 -24.03 4.39
N ALA A 66 13.07 -23.20 5.24
CA ALA A 66 12.38 -22.48 6.31
C ALA A 66 11.15 -21.66 5.83
N PHE A 67 11.16 -21.24 4.56
CA PHE A 67 9.99 -20.61 3.93
C PHE A 67 8.80 -21.57 3.86
N LEU A 68 9.03 -22.87 3.58
CA LEU A 68 7.96 -23.87 3.53
C LEU A 68 7.39 -24.16 4.93
N GLU A 69 8.18 -24.02 5.99
CA GLU A 69 7.69 -24.14 7.36
C GLU A 69 6.66 -23.05 7.68
N ALA A 70 6.86 -21.81 7.17
CA ALA A 70 5.90 -20.73 7.31
C ALA A 70 4.55 -21.05 6.66
N LEU A 71 4.49 -21.90 5.62
CA LEU A 71 3.23 -22.35 5.03
C LEU A 71 2.38 -23.14 6.02
N SER A 72 2.97 -23.71 7.09
CA SER A 72 2.22 -24.37 8.15
C SER A 72 1.25 -23.43 8.87
N LEU A 73 1.56 -22.11 8.91
CA LEU A 73 0.67 -21.09 9.48
C LEU A 73 -0.66 -21.00 8.72
N LEU A 74 -0.69 -21.36 7.44
CA LEU A 74 -1.94 -21.38 6.64
C LEU A 74 -2.91 -22.47 7.08
N LYS A 75 -2.51 -23.43 7.94
CA LYS A 75 -3.40 -24.40 8.56
C LYS A 75 -4.27 -23.77 9.66
N ASP A 76 -3.79 -22.65 10.26
CA ASP A 76 -4.61 -21.84 11.15
C ASP A 76 -5.65 -21.07 10.33
N ARG A 77 -6.94 -21.27 10.67
CA ARG A 77 -8.06 -20.66 9.97
C ARG A 77 -8.00 -19.13 9.97
N ASN A 78 -7.62 -18.52 11.10
CA ASN A 78 -7.53 -17.08 11.22
C ASN A 78 -6.40 -16.54 10.35
N PHE A 79 -5.25 -17.21 10.39
CA PHE A 79 -4.11 -16.82 9.56
C PHE A 79 -4.43 -16.97 8.05
N LEU A 80 -5.16 -18.02 7.67
CA LEU A 80 -5.60 -18.19 6.26
C LEU A 80 -6.53 -17.05 5.83
N ILE A 81 -7.53 -16.70 6.65
CA ILE A 81 -8.45 -15.57 6.35
C ILE A 81 -7.67 -14.26 6.25
N PHE A 82 -6.72 -14.03 7.14
CA PHE A 82 -5.83 -12.88 7.10
C PHE A 82 -5.00 -12.84 5.80
N MET A 83 -4.42 -13.97 5.39
CA MET A 83 -3.64 -14.04 4.14
C MET A 83 -4.51 -13.79 2.90
N MET A 84 -5.74 -14.33 2.88
CA MET A 84 -6.70 -14.08 1.80
C MET A 84 -7.08 -12.60 1.73
N ALA A 85 -7.36 -11.97 2.89
CA ALA A 85 -7.65 -10.54 2.95
C ALA A 85 -6.45 -9.70 2.47
N SER A 86 -5.24 -10.05 2.91
CA SER A 86 -4.01 -9.38 2.49
C SER A 86 -3.78 -9.48 0.98
N PHE A 87 -4.04 -10.64 0.40
CA PHE A 87 -3.96 -10.86 -1.04
C PHE A 87 -4.97 -10.01 -1.81
N VAL A 88 -6.26 -10.05 -1.40
CA VAL A 88 -7.33 -9.28 -2.07
C VAL A 88 -7.08 -7.78 -1.97
N VAL A 89 -6.76 -7.28 -0.76
CA VAL A 89 -6.48 -5.84 -0.55
C VAL A 89 -5.27 -5.38 -1.36
N THR A 90 -4.25 -6.20 -1.51
CA THR A 90 -3.08 -5.85 -2.33
C THR A 90 -3.40 -5.90 -3.83
N THR A 91 -4.19 -6.87 -4.26
CA THR A 91 -4.66 -6.99 -5.66
C THR A 91 -5.47 -5.76 -6.06
N GLU A 92 -6.40 -5.33 -5.22
CA GLU A 92 -7.24 -4.16 -5.52
C GLU A 92 -6.49 -2.83 -5.41
N LEU A 93 -5.40 -2.77 -4.65
CA LEU A 93 -4.58 -1.58 -4.52
C LEU A 93 -3.97 -1.14 -5.86
N GLN A 94 -3.83 -2.06 -6.83
CA GLN A 94 -3.37 -1.73 -8.17
C GLN A 94 -4.37 -0.86 -8.94
N PHE A 95 -5.67 -0.93 -8.62
CA PHE A 95 -6.69 0.00 -9.12
C PHE A 95 -6.49 1.45 -8.65
N TYR A 96 -5.68 1.65 -7.62
CA TYR A 96 -5.21 2.97 -7.23
C TYR A 96 -3.89 3.33 -7.90
N TYR A 97 -2.88 2.48 -7.82
CA TYR A 97 -1.52 2.87 -8.25
C TYR A 97 -1.42 3.13 -9.74
N ILE A 98 -2.05 2.30 -10.57
CA ILE A 98 -1.91 2.38 -12.03
C ILE A 98 -2.74 3.52 -12.64
N PRO A 99 -4.07 3.61 -12.43
CA PRO A 99 -4.90 4.57 -13.15
C PRO A 99 -5.01 5.94 -12.48
N THR A 100 -4.48 6.15 -11.27
CA THR A 100 -4.72 7.40 -10.53
C THR A 100 -4.22 8.63 -11.30
N ALA A 101 -3.09 8.57 -11.99
CA ALA A 101 -2.59 9.73 -12.73
C ALA A 101 -3.51 10.08 -13.90
N PRO A 102 -3.82 9.18 -14.86
CA PRO A 102 -4.77 9.49 -15.92
C PRO A 102 -6.18 9.82 -15.40
N PHE A 103 -6.65 9.17 -14.34
CA PHE A 103 -7.92 9.50 -13.70
C PHE A 103 -7.94 10.95 -13.20
N LEU A 104 -6.91 11.40 -12.50
CA LEU A 104 -6.82 12.79 -12.02
C LEU A 104 -6.78 13.80 -13.16
N LEU A 105 -6.08 13.49 -14.26
CA LEU A 105 -6.07 14.33 -15.46
C LEU A 105 -7.45 14.44 -16.08
N ASP A 106 -8.17 13.33 -16.23
CA ASP A 106 -9.55 13.31 -16.74
C ASP A 106 -10.52 14.10 -15.84
N MET A 107 -10.22 14.19 -14.53
CA MET A 107 -10.96 15.00 -13.57
C MET A 107 -10.52 16.47 -13.50
N GLY A 108 -9.62 16.89 -14.37
CA GLY A 108 -9.17 18.28 -14.52
C GLY A 108 -7.97 18.69 -13.67
N ALA A 109 -7.21 17.72 -13.13
CA ALA A 109 -5.95 18.05 -12.48
C ALA A 109 -4.87 18.45 -13.52
N GLU A 110 -4.06 19.44 -13.19
CA GLU A 110 -2.91 19.81 -13.99
C GLU A 110 -1.77 18.79 -13.83
N GLU A 111 -1.12 18.42 -14.94
CA GLU A 111 -0.05 17.40 -14.95
C GLU A 111 1.10 17.74 -13.98
N ALA A 112 1.50 19.01 -13.91
CA ALA A 112 2.57 19.48 -13.04
C ALA A 112 2.29 19.21 -11.53
N TRP A 113 1.01 19.17 -11.14
CA TRP A 113 0.59 18.99 -9.74
C TRP A 113 0.27 17.55 -9.36
N LEU A 114 0.27 16.60 -10.28
CA LEU A 114 -0.10 15.21 -10.02
C LEU A 114 0.69 14.58 -8.87
N THR A 115 2.01 14.81 -8.83
CA THR A 115 2.86 14.26 -7.78
C THR A 115 2.56 14.89 -6.41
N ALA A 116 2.34 16.20 -6.33
CA ALA A 116 1.94 16.86 -5.08
C ALA A 116 0.55 16.40 -4.61
N ILE A 117 -0.43 16.29 -5.52
CA ILE A 117 -1.77 15.76 -5.19
C ILE A 117 -1.65 14.36 -4.56
N LYS A 118 -0.84 13.49 -5.14
CA LYS A 118 -0.65 12.14 -4.60
C LYS A 118 0.02 12.14 -3.22
N THR A 119 0.80 13.16 -2.84
CA THR A 119 1.40 13.24 -1.49
C THR A 119 0.37 13.42 -0.36
N VAL A 120 -0.87 13.84 -0.66
CA VAL A 120 -1.96 13.89 0.32
C VAL A 120 -2.16 12.53 1.00
N ALA A 121 -2.06 11.45 0.21
CA ALA A 121 -2.14 10.08 0.71
C ALA A 121 -1.02 9.76 1.72
N GLN A 122 0.22 10.14 1.40
CA GLN A 122 1.39 9.88 2.26
C GLN A 122 1.42 10.78 3.49
N ILE A 123 0.97 12.03 3.38
CA ILE A 123 0.83 12.92 4.55
C ILE A 123 -0.16 12.31 5.54
N ALA A 124 -1.31 11.85 5.05
CA ALA A 124 -2.28 11.16 5.90
C ALA A 124 -1.70 9.88 6.52
N GLU A 125 -0.89 9.10 5.76
CA GLU A 125 -0.21 7.91 6.28
C GLU A 125 0.71 8.27 7.47
N VAL A 126 1.55 9.30 7.35
CA VAL A 126 2.43 9.75 8.44
C VAL A 126 1.61 10.15 9.67
N VAL A 127 0.53 10.90 9.49
CA VAL A 127 -0.34 11.32 10.60
C VAL A 127 -0.98 10.11 11.29
N VAL A 128 -1.53 9.18 10.51
CA VAL A 128 -2.17 7.98 11.08
C VAL A 128 -1.16 7.08 11.78
N LEU A 129 0.03 6.89 11.21
CA LEU A 129 1.11 6.09 11.82
C LEU A 129 1.57 6.69 13.16
N LEU A 130 1.78 8.01 13.22
CA LEU A 130 2.30 8.66 14.41
C LEU A 130 1.29 8.76 15.55
N PHE A 131 0.05 9.08 15.23
CA PHE A 131 -0.92 9.49 16.25
C PHE A 131 -2.05 8.49 16.47
N LEU A 132 -2.45 7.74 15.44
CA LEU A 132 -3.68 6.96 15.50
C LEU A 132 -3.45 5.45 15.59
N LEU A 133 -2.40 4.91 14.96
CA LEU A 133 -2.19 3.47 14.89
C LEU A 133 -2.06 2.84 16.27
N HIS A 134 -1.18 3.38 17.10
CA HIS A 134 -0.94 2.86 18.45
C HIS A 134 -2.21 2.92 19.31
N ILE A 135 -2.92 4.05 19.27
CA ILE A 135 -4.19 4.23 20.01
C ILE A 135 -5.25 3.25 19.51
N SER A 136 -5.33 3.03 18.19
CA SER A 136 -6.30 2.12 17.60
C SER A 136 -6.04 0.68 18.06
N ILE A 137 -4.80 0.20 17.97
CA ILE A 137 -4.46 -1.17 18.39
C ILE A 137 -4.71 -1.36 19.89
N GLN A 138 -4.36 -0.38 20.74
CA GLN A 138 -4.60 -0.47 22.19
C GLN A 138 -6.09 -0.48 22.56
N LYS A 139 -6.91 0.36 21.89
CA LYS A 139 -8.33 0.51 22.26
C LYS A 139 -9.26 -0.45 21.54
N LEU A 140 -8.98 -0.78 20.30
CA LEU A 140 -9.84 -1.58 19.43
C LEU A 140 -9.29 -2.99 19.18
N GLY A 141 -8.01 -3.21 19.49
CA GLY A 141 -7.31 -4.45 19.16
C GLY A 141 -6.92 -4.55 17.69
N VAL A 142 -6.14 -5.58 17.37
CA VAL A 142 -5.62 -5.83 16.02
C VAL A 142 -6.74 -6.04 15.01
N ARG A 143 -7.75 -6.84 15.36
CA ARG A 143 -8.87 -7.20 14.47
C ARG A 143 -9.63 -5.96 13.98
N LEU A 144 -10.16 -5.13 14.88
CA LEU A 144 -10.98 -3.97 14.48
C LEU A 144 -10.13 -2.90 13.80
N THR A 145 -8.87 -2.74 14.20
CA THR A 145 -7.93 -1.84 13.51
C THR A 145 -7.76 -2.27 12.05
N MET A 146 -7.56 -3.57 11.78
CA MET A 146 -7.48 -4.08 10.40
C MET A 146 -8.80 -3.90 9.64
N VAL A 147 -9.96 -4.15 10.26
CA VAL A 147 -11.27 -3.95 9.62
C VAL A 147 -11.45 -2.51 9.16
N ILE A 148 -11.12 -1.54 10.02
CA ILE A 148 -11.16 -0.11 9.65
C ILE A 148 -10.21 0.19 8.49
N GLY A 149 -9.01 -0.41 8.52
CA GLY A 149 -8.05 -0.31 7.42
C GLY A 149 -8.59 -0.86 6.11
N ILE A 150 -9.23 -2.05 6.12
CA ILE A 150 -9.85 -2.63 4.91
C ILE A 150 -10.99 -1.74 4.41
N LEU A 151 -11.85 -1.22 5.30
CA LEU A 151 -12.99 -0.38 4.93
C LEU A 151 -12.59 0.98 4.34
N ALA A 152 -11.42 1.49 4.67
CA ALA A 152 -10.93 2.75 4.09
C ALA A 152 -10.79 2.67 2.55
N TRP A 153 -10.48 1.48 2.00
CA TRP A 153 -10.32 1.28 0.56
C TRP A 153 -11.62 1.41 -0.23
N PRO A 154 -12.69 0.66 0.07
CA PRO A 154 -13.95 0.80 -0.67
C PRO A 154 -14.57 2.18 -0.49
N ILE A 155 -14.49 2.80 0.70
CA ILE A 155 -14.99 4.15 0.92
C ILE A 155 -14.29 5.12 -0.05
N ARG A 156 -12.96 5.02 -0.21
CA ARG A 156 -12.22 5.85 -1.17
C ARG A 156 -12.67 5.61 -2.60
N TYR A 157 -12.88 4.36 -3.03
CA TYR A 157 -13.35 4.06 -4.38
C TYR A 157 -14.77 4.54 -4.64
N PHE A 158 -15.66 4.49 -3.65
CA PHE A 158 -16.98 5.11 -3.77
C PHE A 158 -16.88 6.63 -3.93
N LEU A 159 -15.94 7.29 -3.23
CA LEU A 159 -15.69 8.72 -3.39
C LEU A 159 -15.05 9.05 -4.76
N PHE A 160 -14.24 8.17 -5.33
CA PHE A 160 -13.70 8.32 -6.68
C PHE A 160 -14.78 8.26 -7.79
N MET A 161 -15.96 7.71 -7.50
CA MET A 161 -17.08 7.73 -8.45
C MET A 161 -17.78 9.09 -8.51
N VAL A 162 -17.53 9.98 -7.55
CA VAL A 162 -18.05 11.35 -7.55
C VAL A 162 -17.17 12.21 -8.47
N PRO A 163 -17.72 12.79 -9.56
CA PRO A 163 -16.92 13.55 -10.53
C PRO A 163 -16.55 14.95 -10.01
N SER A 164 -15.75 14.99 -8.94
CA SER A 164 -15.32 16.22 -8.27
C SER A 164 -13.88 16.08 -7.81
N LEU A 165 -12.97 16.83 -8.44
CA LEU A 165 -11.56 16.80 -8.09
C LEU A 165 -11.29 17.06 -6.59
N PRO A 166 -11.91 18.03 -5.91
CA PRO A 166 -11.75 18.23 -4.48
C PRO A 166 -12.17 17.01 -3.64
N VAL A 167 -13.27 16.32 -4.00
CA VAL A 167 -13.72 15.11 -3.29
C VAL A 167 -12.71 13.98 -3.48
N ILE A 168 -12.24 13.79 -4.71
CA ILE A 168 -11.23 12.79 -5.05
C ILE A 168 -9.95 13.04 -4.26
N VAL A 169 -9.42 14.28 -4.29
CA VAL A 169 -8.19 14.64 -3.57
C VAL A 169 -8.34 14.44 -2.06
N THR A 170 -9.46 14.88 -1.48
CA THR A 170 -9.72 14.69 -0.04
C THR A 170 -9.79 13.21 0.31
N SER A 171 -10.39 12.39 -0.54
CA SER A 171 -10.50 10.94 -0.31
C SER A 171 -9.15 10.21 -0.31
N LEU A 172 -8.10 10.81 -0.88
CA LEU A 172 -6.73 10.26 -0.79
C LEU A 172 -6.26 10.14 0.66
N THR A 173 -6.78 10.94 1.59
CA THR A 173 -6.45 10.81 3.02
C THR A 173 -6.81 9.44 3.59
N LEU A 174 -7.83 8.75 3.04
CA LEU A 174 -8.20 7.39 3.44
C LEU A 174 -7.08 6.37 3.18
N HIS A 175 -6.15 6.68 2.28
CA HIS A 175 -4.95 5.85 2.08
C HIS A 175 -4.14 5.67 3.37
N GLY A 176 -3.99 6.73 4.15
CA GLY A 176 -3.28 6.67 5.43
C GLY A 176 -3.90 5.65 6.39
N PHE A 177 -5.23 5.65 6.50
CA PHE A 177 -5.95 4.64 7.31
C PHE A 177 -5.79 3.24 6.72
N GLY A 178 -6.07 3.05 5.43
CA GLY A 178 -5.92 1.76 4.78
C GLY A 178 -4.51 1.20 4.92
N TYR A 179 -3.51 2.02 4.73
CA TYR A 179 -2.12 1.59 4.77
C TYR A 179 -1.63 1.31 6.19
N ALA A 180 -1.80 2.23 7.13
CA ALA A 180 -1.34 2.06 8.50
C ALA A 180 -2.14 0.99 9.24
N PHE A 181 -3.47 1.04 9.17
CA PHE A 181 -4.34 0.16 9.93
C PHE A 181 -4.44 -1.27 9.35
N PHE A 182 -4.17 -1.44 8.06
CA PHE A 182 -4.13 -2.78 7.49
C PHE A 182 -2.70 -3.28 7.28
N PHE A 183 -1.89 -2.66 6.41
CA PHE A 183 -0.58 -3.21 6.05
C PHE A 183 0.44 -3.19 7.18
N VAL A 184 0.50 -2.12 7.98
CA VAL A 184 1.43 -2.07 9.12
C VAL A 184 0.96 -3.02 10.22
N THR A 185 -0.34 -3.02 10.53
CA THR A 185 -0.91 -3.96 11.50
C THR A 185 -0.77 -5.41 11.05
N SER A 186 -0.80 -5.69 9.74
CA SER A 186 -0.51 -7.03 9.19
C SER A 186 0.88 -7.54 9.55
N GLN A 187 1.88 -6.68 9.48
CA GLN A 187 3.24 -7.04 9.88
C GLN A 187 3.35 -7.32 11.37
N ILE A 188 2.65 -6.52 12.20
CA ILE A 188 2.56 -6.76 13.65
C ILE A 188 1.90 -8.12 13.90
N TYR A 189 0.75 -8.37 13.28
CA TYR A 189 0.00 -9.62 13.44
C TYR A 189 0.83 -10.86 13.07
N VAL A 190 1.56 -10.80 11.95
CA VAL A 190 2.45 -11.90 11.55
C VAL A 190 3.56 -12.14 12.58
N ASN A 191 4.14 -11.07 13.14
CA ASN A 191 5.15 -11.19 14.19
C ASN A 191 4.60 -11.80 15.49
N MET A 192 3.33 -11.53 15.81
CA MET A 192 2.65 -12.10 16.98
C MET A 192 2.34 -13.59 16.79
N LYS A 193 1.96 -13.99 15.59
CA LYS A 193 1.57 -15.39 15.29
C LYS A 193 2.75 -16.31 15.02
N ALA A 194 3.84 -15.81 14.50
CA ALA A 194 5.02 -16.60 14.19
C ALA A 194 5.92 -16.74 15.41
N SER A 195 6.42 -17.95 15.68
CA SER A 195 7.48 -18.18 16.67
C SER A 195 8.74 -17.38 16.27
N ASP A 196 9.57 -17.05 17.25
CA ASP A 196 10.78 -16.22 17.04
C ASP A 196 11.65 -16.71 15.90
N ASP A 197 11.73 -18.02 15.75
CA ASP A 197 12.50 -18.70 14.74
C ASP A 197 11.84 -18.66 13.34
N MET A 198 10.53 -18.47 13.22
CA MET A 198 9.81 -18.40 11.94
C MET A 198 9.44 -16.98 11.51
N ARG A 199 9.62 -15.96 12.35
CA ARG A 199 9.17 -14.56 12.04
C ARG A 199 9.65 -14.06 10.69
N ALA A 200 10.95 -14.23 10.40
CA ALA A 200 11.51 -13.77 9.12
C ALA A 200 10.89 -14.50 7.92
N SER A 201 10.66 -15.83 8.03
CA SER A 201 10.04 -16.62 6.98
C SER A 201 8.54 -16.29 6.81
N ALA A 202 7.82 -16.02 7.91
CA ALA A 202 6.43 -15.62 7.87
C ALA A 202 6.25 -14.21 7.24
N GLN A 203 7.13 -13.25 7.55
CA GLN A 203 7.15 -11.93 6.91
C GLN A 203 7.50 -12.03 5.42
N ALA A 204 8.46 -12.88 5.06
CA ALA A 204 8.80 -13.14 3.66
C ALA A 204 7.63 -13.75 2.90
N MET A 205 6.88 -14.67 3.53
CA MET A 205 5.67 -15.27 2.96
C MET A 205 4.58 -14.21 2.73
N LEU A 206 4.29 -13.36 3.74
CA LEU A 206 3.36 -12.24 3.57
C LEU A 206 3.77 -11.35 2.40
N THR A 207 5.05 -10.97 2.33
CA THR A 207 5.59 -10.13 1.26
C THR A 207 5.46 -10.80 -0.11
N PHE A 208 5.75 -12.10 -0.21
CA PHE A 208 5.62 -12.85 -1.46
C PHE A 208 4.18 -12.89 -1.96
N PHE A 209 3.22 -13.21 -1.10
CA PHE A 209 1.81 -13.27 -1.48
C PHE A 209 1.20 -11.89 -1.76
N THR A 210 1.65 -10.84 -1.06
CA THR A 210 1.15 -9.47 -1.27
C THR A 210 1.91 -8.76 -2.39
N LEU A 211 3.17 -8.34 -2.14
CA LEU A 211 3.95 -7.53 -3.07
C LEU A 211 4.43 -8.31 -4.30
N GLY A 212 4.54 -9.64 -4.20
CA GLY A 212 4.83 -10.50 -5.34
C GLY A 212 3.57 -10.84 -6.12
N VAL A 213 2.89 -11.92 -5.73
CA VAL A 213 1.76 -12.49 -6.49
C VAL A 213 0.57 -11.53 -6.54
N GLY A 214 0.23 -10.88 -5.41
CA GLY A 214 -0.89 -9.95 -5.31
C GLY A 214 -0.74 -8.74 -6.23
N ASN A 215 0.44 -8.09 -6.23
CA ASN A 215 0.69 -6.97 -7.15
C ASN A 215 0.68 -7.42 -8.61
N TYR A 216 1.29 -8.55 -8.93
CA TYR A 216 1.32 -9.06 -10.31
C TYR A 216 -0.08 -9.34 -10.84
N LEU A 217 -0.86 -10.17 -10.13
CA LEU A 217 -2.23 -10.48 -10.55
C LEU A 217 -3.13 -9.26 -10.49
N GLY A 218 -2.94 -8.38 -9.50
CA GLY A 218 -3.65 -7.11 -9.38
C GLY A 218 -3.41 -6.19 -10.58
N THR A 219 -2.16 -6.11 -11.06
CA THR A 219 -1.81 -5.32 -12.25
C THR A 219 -2.52 -5.86 -13.49
N LEU A 220 -2.48 -7.17 -13.72
CA LEU A 220 -3.17 -7.81 -14.85
C LEU A 220 -4.68 -7.60 -14.76
N PHE A 221 -5.25 -7.80 -13.58
CA PHE A 221 -6.68 -7.63 -13.36
C PHE A 221 -7.13 -6.18 -13.55
N THR A 222 -6.37 -5.22 -13.02
CA THR A 222 -6.62 -3.79 -13.22
C THR A 222 -6.60 -3.41 -14.70
N GLY A 223 -5.59 -3.88 -15.46
CA GLY A 223 -5.50 -3.65 -16.90
C GLY A 223 -6.70 -4.22 -17.65
N TYR A 224 -7.08 -5.48 -17.38
CA TYR A 224 -8.24 -6.11 -17.98
C TYR A 224 -9.54 -5.34 -17.71
N ILE A 225 -9.78 -4.92 -16.48
CA ILE A 225 -10.98 -4.15 -16.12
C ILE A 225 -10.93 -2.76 -16.75
N TRP A 226 -9.75 -2.13 -16.82
CA TRP A 226 -9.62 -0.83 -17.49
C TRP A 226 -9.96 -0.91 -18.98
N ASP A 227 -9.41 -1.89 -19.69
CA ASP A 227 -9.72 -2.11 -21.10
C ASP A 227 -11.22 -2.41 -21.33
N THR A 228 -11.86 -3.12 -20.38
CA THR A 228 -13.30 -3.42 -20.44
C THR A 228 -14.17 -2.17 -20.36
N PHE A 229 -13.75 -1.14 -19.58
CA PHE A 229 -14.52 0.10 -19.40
C PHE A 229 -13.98 1.30 -20.18
N LYS A 230 -13.00 1.05 -21.05
CA LYS A 230 -12.51 2.05 -22.01
C LYS A 230 -13.42 2.10 -23.22
N LEU A 231 -13.84 3.29 -23.61
CA LEU A 231 -14.69 3.54 -24.77
C LEU A 231 -13.86 3.65 -26.05
N ALA A 232 -14.52 3.57 -27.20
CA ALA A 232 -13.88 3.63 -28.51
C ALA A 232 -13.17 4.99 -28.79
N ASP A 233 -13.58 6.06 -28.11
CA ASP A 233 -12.96 7.38 -28.17
C ASP A 233 -11.72 7.53 -27.25
N GLY A 234 -11.38 6.46 -26.53
CA GLY A 234 -10.25 6.42 -25.60
C GLY A 234 -10.57 6.86 -24.17
N THR A 235 -11.76 7.40 -23.91
CA THR A 235 -12.18 7.78 -22.57
C THR A 235 -12.51 6.57 -21.70
N THR A 236 -12.41 6.69 -20.39
CA THR A 236 -12.71 5.61 -19.44
C THR A 236 -13.97 5.92 -18.63
N VAL A 237 -14.85 4.93 -18.49
CA VAL A 237 -16.03 5.05 -17.63
C VAL A 237 -15.64 4.80 -16.18
N TRP A 238 -15.02 5.83 -15.54
CA TRP A 238 -14.37 5.73 -14.23
C TRP A 238 -15.26 5.18 -13.11
N TRP A 239 -16.54 5.53 -13.08
CA TRP A 239 -17.42 5.03 -12.01
C TRP A 239 -17.64 3.51 -12.12
N LYS A 240 -17.71 2.93 -13.32
CA LYS A 240 -17.78 1.47 -13.50
C LYS A 240 -16.47 0.80 -13.14
N PHE A 241 -15.36 1.43 -13.52
CA PHE A 241 -14.03 0.94 -13.21
C PHE A 241 -13.81 0.85 -11.69
N PHE A 242 -14.10 1.92 -10.94
CA PHE A 242 -13.90 1.95 -9.49
C PHE A 242 -14.96 1.17 -8.70
N LEU A 243 -16.11 0.86 -9.30
CA LEU A 243 -17.11 0.00 -8.67
C LEU A 243 -16.55 -1.42 -8.42
N VAL A 244 -15.70 -1.93 -9.29
CA VAL A 244 -15.12 -3.29 -9.17
C VAL A 244 -14.30 -3.43 -7.89
N PRO A 245 -13.23 -2.64 -7.64
CA PRO A 245 -12.47 -2.73 -6.40
C PRO A 245 -13.30 -2.33 -5.17
N ALA A 246 -14.24 -1.38 -5.30
CA ALA A 246 -15.13 -1.01 -4.21
C ALA A 246 -15.95 -2.20 -3.70
N VAL A 247 -16.56 -2.97 -4.60
CA VAL A 247 -17.34 -4.17 -4.25
C VAL A 247 -16.46 -5.27 -3.69
N LEU A 248 -15.32 -5.55 -4.33
CA LEU A 248 -14.39 -6.59 -3.88
C LEU A 248 -13.88 -6.32 -2.45
N CYS A 249 -13.44 -5.11 -2.16
CA CYS A 249 -13.00 -4.74 -0.83
C CYS A 249 -14.13 -4.71 0.19
N THR A 250 -15.32 -4.27 -0.19
CA THR A 250 -16.49 -4.32 0.69
C THR A 250 -16.78 -5.76 1.10
N VAL A 251 -16.86 -6.67 0.14
CA VAL A 251 -17.07 -8.10 0.42
C VAL A 251 -15.96 -8.65 1.32
N MET A 252 -14.71 -8.32 1.02
CA MET A 252 -13.58 -8.79 1.85
C MET A 252 -13.62 -8.20 3.25
N ALA A 253 -14.01 -6.94 3.43
CA ALA A 253 -14.19 -6.34 4.75
C ALA A 253 -15.24 -7.10 5.59
N PHE A 254 -16.36 -7.48 5.00
CA PHE A 254 -17.37 -8.31 5.68
C PHE A 254 -16.86 -9.72 5.97
N VAL A 255 -16.20 -10.36 5.01
CA VAL A 255 -15.59 -11.69 5.25
C VAL A 255 -14.61 -11.60 6.43
N PHE A 256 -13.72 -10.60 6.43
CA PHE A 256 -12.76 -10.41 7.51
C PHE A 256 -13.46 -10.12 8.84
N LEU A 257 -14.45 -9.22 8.85
CA LEU A 257 -15.19 -8.86 10.05
C LEU A 257 -15.90 -10.07 10.71
N PHE A 258 -16.50 -10.94 9.91
CA PHE A 258 -17.31 -12.05 10.47
C PHE A 258 -16.50 -13.31 10.74
N PHE A 259 -15.47 -13.58 9.96
CA PHE A 259 -14.74 -14.84 10.02
C PHE A 259 -13.36 -14.76 10.66
N PHE A 260 -12.71 -13.60 10.64
CA PHE A 260 -11.46 -13.41 11.37
C PHE A 260 -11.75 -13.18 12.86
N LYS A 261 -11.26 -14.08 13.69
CA LYS A 261 -11.42 -14.03 15.15
C LYS A 261 -10.05 -14.18 15.77
N ASP A 262 -9.35 -13.08 15.98
CA ASP A 262 -8.10 -13.11 16.71
C ASP A 262 -8.32 -12.55 18.11
N ASP A 263 -8.07 -13.39 19.12
CA ASP A 263 -8.21 -13.06 20.53
C ASP A 263 -6.85 -12.67 21.15
N HIS A 264 -5.80 -12.49 20.31
CA HIS A 264 -4.48 -12.09 20.78
C HIS A 264 -4.48 -10.58 21.14
N GLU A 265 -4.23 -10.30 22.41
CA GLU A 265 -3.92 -8.95 22.86
C GLU A 265 -2.46 -8.63 22.53
N ALA A 266 -2.24 -7.58 21.76
CA ALA A 266 -0.89 -7.12 21.44
C ALA A 266 -0.19 -6.65 22.72
N THR A 267 0.97 -7.21 23.02
CA THR A 267 1.77 -6.78 24.17
C THR A 267 2.44 -5.41 23.90
N GLU A 268 2.73 -4.67 24.98
CA GLU A 268 3.44 -3.39 24.86
C GLU A 268 4.79 -3.51 24.12
N ALA A 269 5.46 -4.66 24.24
CA ALA A 269 6.73 -4.90 23.57
C ALA A 269 6.57 -5.02 22.05
N GLU A 270 5.49 -5.67 21.58
CA GLU A 270 5.17 -5.81 20.17
C GLU A 270 4.76 -4.47 19.54
N LEU A 271 4.04 -3.63 20.29
CA LEU A 271 3.68 -2.28 19.87
C LEU A 271 4.88 -1.32 19.77
N LYS A 272 5.91 -1.50 20.61
CA LYS A 272 7.14 -0.69 20.56
C LYS A 272 8.10 -1.08 19.42
N SER A 273 7.89 -2.24 18.80
CA SER A 273 8.73 -2.71 17.67
C SER A 273 8.37 -2.06 16.32
N VAL A 274 7.32 -1.26 16.24
CA VAL A 274 6.79 -0.55 15.07
C VAL A 274 7.23 0.91 15.06
#